data_38ef43aef189684424ceef705e78d2f4
#
_entry.id   38ef43aef189684424ceef705e78d2f4
#
_cell.length_a   1.000
_cell.length_b   1.000
_cell.length_c   1.000
_cell.angle_alpha   90.00
_cell.angle_beta   90.00
_cell.angle_gamma   90.00
#
_symmetry.space_group_name_H-M   'P 1'
#
loop_
_entity.id
_entity.type
_entity.pdbx_description
1 polymer ?
#
loop_
_entity_poly.entity_id
_entity_poly.type
_entity_poly.pdbx_seq_one_letter_code
_entity_poly.pdbx_strand_id
1 'polypeptide(L)'
;YARTLHMKDGILERKLTWTASSGKMTEIHISRLVSFARKNIMAIRYQVRPVNYAGTVEFVSKMQADVENHTRKTNPIVDYGPFGRRLDPDKVTVEKDTAYYEGTTKGSHLTMACGSSHELWCDGQKVTDVNWMAEAGEMDTVSRVSLSAKEGECVALDKFICYSTSLDMEKEKLEAFVQDELAAAKSEGYE
;
A
#
# COMPACT_ATOMS: atom_id res chain seq x y z
N TYR A 1 4.19 -6.04 21.74
CA TYR A 1 4.16 -6.40 20.32
C TYR A 1 3.48 -7.76 20.15
N ALA A 2 2.47 -7.82 19.29
CA ALA A 2 1.80 -9.05 18.89
C ALA A 2 1.64 -9.09 17.35
N ARG A 3 1.71 -10.29 16.78
CA ARG A 3 1.44 -10.55 15.37
C ARG A 3 0.62 -11.83 15.27
N THR A 4 -0.55 -11.76 14.64
CA THR A 4 -1.52 -12.86 14.57
C THR A 4 -1.99 -13.01 13.13
N LEU A 5 -2.03 -14.25 12.65
CA LEU A 5 -2.67 -14.60 11.39
C LEU A 5 -4.02 -15.28 11.70
N HIS A 6 -5.11 -14.61 11.34
CA HIS A 6 -6.47 -15.16 11.43
C HIS A 6 -6.74 -15.98 10.17
N MET A 7 -6.40 -17.26 10.20
CA MET A 7 -6.44 -18.13 9.02
C MET A 7 -7.85 -18.30 8.43
N LYS A 8 -8.89 -18.22 9.27
CA LYS A 8 -10.29 -18.33 8.81
C LYS A 8 -10.69 -17.14 7.94
N ASP A 9 -10.23 -15.95 8.30
CA ASP A 9 -10.64 -14.70 7.67
C ASP A 9 -9.58 -14.15 6.69
N GLY A 10 -8.40 -14.78 6.66
CA GLY A 10 -7.28 -14.38 5.81
C GLY A 10 -6.63 -13.05 6.23
N ILE A 11 -6.81 -12.63 7.49
CA ILE A 11 -6.33 -11.35 8.00
C ILE A 11 -5.03 -11.53 8.78
N LEU A 12 -4.01 -10.75 8.43
CA LEU A 12 -2.78 -10.64 9.23
C LEU A 12 -2.83 -9.35 10.05
N GLU A 13 -2.89 -9.50 11.36
CA GLU A 13 -2.83 -8.40 12.33
C GLU A 13 -1.43 -8.20 12.91
N ARG A 14 -1.12 -6.94 13.21
CA ARG A 14 0.04 -6.52 13.99
C ARG A 14 -0.37 -5.42 14.97
N LYS A 15 -0.14 -5.65 16.25
CA LYS A 15 -0.42 -4.69 17.34
C LYS A 15 0.85 -4.38 18.10
N LEU A 16 1.11 -3.11 18.36
CA LEU A 16 2.23 -2.68 19.17
C LEU A 16 1.92 -1.37 19.89
N THR A 17 2.55 -1.20 21.04
CA THR A 17 2.65 0.09 21.72
C THR A 17 4.11 0.53 21.63
N TRP A 18 4.32 1.69 21.09
CA TRP A 18 5.64 2.33 21.00
C TRP A 18 5.75 3.46 22.03
N THR A 19 6.83 3.46 22.80
CA THR A 19 7.13 4.51 23.77
C THR A 19 8.38 5.24 23.33
N ALA A 20 8.26 6.54 23.09
CA ALA A 20 9.38 7.41 22.75
C ALA A 20 10.23 7.72 23.99
N SER A 21 11.47 8.17 23.80
CA SER A 21 12.36 8.63 24.89
C SER A 21 11.78 9.78 25.71
N SER A 22 10.86 10.56 25.13
CA SER A 22 10.09 11.63 25.81
C SER A 22 8.97 11.11 26.72
N GLY A 23 8.71 9.80 26.79
CA GLY A 23 7.59 9.21 27.50
C GLY A 23 6.25 9.22 26.74
N LYS A 24 6.20 9.79 25.55
CA LYS A 24 5.00 9.72 24.70
C LYS A 24 4.76 8.29 24.25
N MET A 25 3.53 7.81 24.39
CA MET A 25 3.11 6.47 24.00
C MET A 25 2.14 6.50 22.83
N THR A 26 2.36 5.63 21.86
CA THR A 26 1.51 5.48 20.66
C THR A 26 1.14 4.02 20.48
N GLU A 27 -0.14 3.74 20.38
CA GLU A 27 -0.63 2.43 19.93
C GLU A 27 -0.73 2.41 18.42
N ILE A 28 -0.25 1.33 17.82
CA ILE A 28 -0.31 1.10 16.39
C ILE A 28 -0.94 -0.27 16.15
N HIS A 29 -2.02 -0.28 15.35
CA HIS A 29 -2.66 -1.50 14.91
C HIS A 29 -2.69 -1.53 13.39
N ILE A 30 -2.13 -2.58 12.80
CA ILE A 30 -2.10 -2.78 11.36
C ILE A 30 -2.80 -4.09 11.06
N SER A 31 -3.79 -4.05 10.17
CA SER A 31 -4.41 -5.24 9.61
C SER A 31 -4.29 -5.22 8.09
N ARG A 32 -4.12 -6.39 7.49
CA ARG A 32 -4.00 -6.54 6.05
C ARG A 32 -4.60 -7.85 5.59
N LEU A 33 -5.15 -7.80 4.40
CA LEU A 33 -5.73 -8.95 3.72
C LEU A 33 -5.42 -8.92 2.22
N VAL A 34 -5.47 -10.10 1.59
CA VAL A 34 -5.59 -10.26 0.14
C VAL A 34 -6.96 -10.84 -0.10
N SER A 35 -7.77 -10.16 -0.89
CA SER A 35 -9.17 -10.54 -1.09
C SER A 35 -9.29 -11.83 -1.92
N PHE A 36 -10.11 -12.77 -1.44
CA PHE A 36 -10.52 -13.93 -2.23
C PHE A 36 -11.70 -13.62 -3.17
N ALA A 37 -12.55 -12.67 -2.78
CA ALA A 37 -13.67 -12.24 -3.61
C ALA A 37 -13.22 -11.40 -4.81
N ARG A 38 -12.21 -10.54 -4.59
CA ARG A 38 -11.59 -9.71 -5.62
C ARG A 38 -10.11 -10.07 -5.74
N LYS A 39 -9.79 -11.04 -6.59
CA LYS A 39 -8.44 -11.63 -6.75
C LYS A 39 -7.32 -10.61 -7.00
N ASN A 40 -7.66 -9.43 -7.50
CA ASN A 40 -6.71 -8.37 -7.84
C ASN A 40 -6.50 -7.37 -6.70
N ILE A 41 -7.27 -7.47 -5.59
CA ILE A 41 -7.27 -6.49 -4.50
C ILE A 41 -6.57 -7.01 -3.26
N MET A 42 -5.71 -6.15 -2.71
CA MET A 42 -5.16 -6.23 -1.36
C MET A 42 -5.53 -4.96 -0.60
N ALA A 43 -5.82 -5.10 0.69
CA ALA A 43 -6.13 -3.95 1.54
C ALA A 43 -5.30 -3.95 2.83
N ILE A 44 -4.96 -2.76 3.29
CA ILE A 44 -4.21 -2.52 4.53
C ILE A 44 -4.94 -1.41 5.29
N ARG A 45 -5.32 -1.67 6.55
CA ARG A 45 -5.75 -0.64 7.51
C ARG A 45 -4.62 -0.38 8.49
N TYR A 46 -4.20 0.87 8.58
CA TYR A 46 -3.14 1.32 9.48
C TYR A 46 -3.72 2.32 10.48
N GLN A 47 -3.87 1.93 11.73
CA GLN A 47 -4.46 2.73 12.82
C GLN A 47 -3.37 3.20 13.77
N VAL A 48 -3.47 4.47 14.18
CA VAL A 48 -2.55 5.13 15.11
C VAL A 48 -3.37 5.85 16.18
N ARG A 49 -3.04 5.61 17.45
CA ARG A 49 -3.68 6.25 18.59
C ARG A 49 -2.61 6.83 19.54
N PRO A 50 -2.47 8.15 19.67
CA PRO A 50 -1.71 8.76 20.75
C PRO A 50 -2.36 8.42 22.11
N VAL A 51 -1.61 7.81 23.04
CA VAL A 51 -2.16 7.30 24.31
C VAL A 51 -2.19 8.39 25.39
N ASN A 52 -1.12 9.18 25.48
CA ASN A 52 -0.91 10.16 26.55
C ASN A 52 -0.41 11.51 26.04
N TYR A 53 -0.72 11.84 24.80
CA TYR A 53 -0.38 13.11 24.18
C TYR A 53 -1.33 13.42 23.03
N ALA A 54 -1.39 14.70 22.63
CA ALA A 54 -1.98 15.14 21.37
C ALA A 54 -0.86 15.52 20.39
N GLY A 55 -1.09 15.35 19.09
CA GLY A 55 -0.10 15.70 18.07
C GLY A 55 -0.57 15.45 16.65
N THR A 56 0.33 15.64 15.70
CA THR A 56 0.07 15.36 14.29
C THR A 56 0.60 13.96 13.94
N VAL A 57 -0.23 13.18 13.26
CA VAL A 57 0.13 11.91 12.64
C VAL A 57 0.26 12.15 11.14
N GLU A 58 1.45 11.90 10.59
CA GLU A 58 1.67 11.90 9.15
C GLU A 58 1.67 10.45 8.63
N PHE A 59 0.81 10.17 7.67
CA PHE A 59 0.85 8.93 6.90
C PHE A 59 1.65 9.16 5.61
N VAL A 60 2.63 8.30 5.37
CA VAL A 60 3.45 8.30 4.17
C VAL A 60 3.25 6.99 3.44
N SER A 61 2.54 7.04 2.32
CA SER A 61 2.33 5.88 1.45
C SER A 61 3.27 5.93 0.27
N LYS A 62 4.00 4.85 0.07
CA LYS A 62 4.92 4.70 -1.07
C LYS A 62 4.49 3.54 -1.95
N MET A 63 4.64 3.70 -3.25
CA MET A 63 4.70 2.62 -4.22
C MET A 63 6.10 2.64 -4.82
N GLN A 64 6.84 1.55 -4.68
CA GLN A 64 8.22 1.44 -5.16
C GLN A 64 8.28 0.29 -6.16
N ALA A 65 8.54 0.63 -7.42
CA ALA A 65 8.68 -0.32 -8.51
C ALA A 65 10.14 -0.55 -8.92
N ASP A 66 11.07 0.20 -8.35
CA ASP A 66 12.51 -0.05 -8.52
C ASP A 66 12.94 -1.25 -7.68
N VAL A 67 12.50 -2.44 -8.13
CA VAL A 67 12.78 -3.71 -7.46
C VAL A 67 13.71 -4.55 -8.32
N GLU A 68 14.77 -5.03 -7.71
CA GLU A 68 15.73 -5.93 -8.33
C GLU A 68 15.60 -7.35 -7.79
N ASN A 69 15.87 -8.33 -8.68
CA ASN A 69 16.00 -9.71 -8.24
C ASN A 69 17.33 -9.89 -7.51
N HIS A 70 17.27 -10.01 -6.20
CA HIS A 70 18.44 -10.30 -5.36
C HIS A 70 18.55 -11.81 -5.11
N THR A 71 19.48 -12.47 -5.79
CA THR A 71 19.81 -13.87 -5.51
C THR A 71 21.23 -13.93 -4.98
N ARG A 72 21.41 -14.43 -3.76
CA ARG A 72 22.76 -14.74 -3.25
C ARG A 72 23.30 -15.98 -3.99
N LYS A 73 24.41 -15.84 -4.67
CA LYS A 73 25.15 -16.99 -5.24
C LYS A 73 25.77 -17.79 -4.09
N THR A 74 25.02 -18.70 -3.51
CA THR A 74 25.49 -19.57 -2.43
C THR A 74 26.07 -20.90 -2.95
N ASN A 75 25.73 -21.27 -4.17
CA ASN A 75 26.22 -22.49 -4.82
C ASN A 75 26.63 -22.17 -6.26
N PRO A 76 27.91 -22.37 -6.64
CA PRO A 76 28.41 -22.07 -7.99
C PRO A 76 27.85 -22.99 -9.08
N ILE A 77 27.22 -24.10 -8.72
CA ILE A 77 26.65 -25.09 -9.66
C ILE A 77 25.22 -24.74 -10.06
N VAL A 78 24.52 -23.88 -9.25
CA VAL A 78 23.14 -23.51 -9.51
C VAL A 78 23.08 -22.24 -10.35
N ASP A 79 22.38 -22.31 -11.47
CA ASP A 79 21.99 -21.11 -12.22
C ASP A 79 20.84 -20.41 -11.48
N TYR A 80 21.15 -19.26 -10.89
CA TYR A 80 20.18 -18.45 -10.14
C TYR A 80 19.31 -17.57 -11.03
N GLY A 81 19.43 -17.74 -12.34
CA GLY A 81 18.65 -16.97 -13.32
C GLY A 81 19.07 -15.50 -13.43
N PRO A 82 18.25 -14.70 -14.08
CA PRO A 82 18.59 -13.32 -14.36
C PRO A 82 18.54 -12.42 -13.13
N PHE A 83 19.62 -11.63 -12.93
CA PHE A 83 19.78 -10.65 -11.88
C PHE A 83 19.35 -9.25 -12.31
N GLY A 84 19.21 -8.34 -11.33
CA GLY A 84 18.94 -6.92 -11.52
C GLY A 84 17.48 -6.63 -11.86
N ARG A 85 17.25 -5.42 -12.33
CA ARG A 85 15.92 -4.91 -12.67
C ARG A 85 15.34 -5.64 -13.89
N ARG A 86 14.11 -6.11 -13.74
CA ARG A 86 13.39 -6.91 -14.75
C ARG A 86 12.18 -6.21 -15.34
N LEU A 87 11.77 -5.10 -14.77
CA LEU A 87 10.69 -4.25 -15.25
C LEU A 87 11.28 -2.93 -15.76
N ASP A 88 10.89 -2.55 -16.96
CA ASP A 88 11.07 -1.19 -17.45
C ASP A 88 9.79 -0.41 -17.19
N PRO A 89 9.86 0.81 -16.64
CA PRO A 89 8.67 1.61 -16.38
C PRO A 89 8.07 2.12 -17.70
N ASP A 90 6.78 1.91 -17.86
CA ASP A 90 6.01 2.48 -18.98
C ASP A 90 5.27 3.74 -18.53
N LYS A 91 4.70 3.71 -17.33
CA LYS A 91 3.93 4.81 -16.77
C LYS A 91 4.01 4.85 -15.25
N VAL A 92 4.24 6.02 -14.68
CA VAL A 92 4.21 6.29 -13.24
C VAL A 92 3.44 7.56 -13.01
N THR A 93 2.33 7.49 -12.26
CA THR A 93 1.53 8.66 -11.93
C THR A 93 1.08 8.63 -10.48
N VAL A 94 0.89 9.82 -9.91
CA VAL A 94 0.26 9.99 -8.60
C VAL A 94 -0.56 11.26 -8.59
N GLU A 95 -1.77 11.16 -8.11
CA GLU A 95 -2.66 12.30 -7.91
C GLU A 95 -3.35 12.15 -6.55
N LYS A 96 -3.05 13.09 -5.63
CA LYS A 96 -3.60 13.10 -4.28
C LYS A 96 -3.41 11.77 -3.56
N ASP A 97 -4.51 11.03 -3.35
CA ASP A 97 -4.60 9.76 -2.64
C ASP A 97 -4.45 8.54 -3.57
N THR A 98 -4.25 8.73 -4.88
CA THR A 98 -4.22 7.65 -5.85
C THR A 98 -2.89 7.63 -6.59
N ALA A 99 -2.28 6.45 -6.69
CA ALA A 99 -1.05 6.22 -7.43
C ALA A 99 -1.21 5.06 -8.42
N TYR A 100 -0.52 5.14 -9.55
CA TYR A 100 -0.51 4.12 -10.59
C TYR A 100 0.91 3.90 -11.12
N TYR A 101 1.26 2.65 -11.33
CA TYR A 101 2.48 2.20 -11.99
C TYR A 101 2.13 1.16 -13.06
N GLU A 102 2.76 1.28 -14.19
CA GLU A 102 2.78 0.27 -15.24
C GLU A 102 4.21 0.04 -15.70
N GLY A 103 4.57 -1.23 -15.89
CA GLY A 103 5.90 -1.60 -16.37
C GLY A 103 5.90 -2.91 -17.12
N THR A 104 6.79 -3.02 -18.09
CA THR A 104 6.91 -4.18 -18.98
C THR A 104 8.15 -4.99 -18.63
N THR A 105 8.01 -6.32 -18.58
CA THR A 105 9.12 -7.24 -18.32
C THR A 105 10.07 -7.31 -19.50
N LYS A 106 11.39 -7.27 -19.25
CA LYS A 106 12.44 -7.24 -20.28
C LYS A 106 12.52 -8.50 -21.15
N GLY A 107 12.13 -9.64 -20.61
CA GLY A 107 12.29 -10.92 -21.32
C GLY A 107 11.01 -11.43 -21.96
N SER A 108 9.91 -11.44 -21.20
CA SER A 108 8.62 -11.97 -21.65
C SER A 108 7.71 -10.93 -22.29
N HIS A 109 8.08 -9.63 -22.20
CA HIS A 109 7.28 -8.49 -22.69
C HIS A 109 5.85 -8.45 -22.13
N LEU A 110 5.68 -8.97 -20.91
CA LEU A 110 4.41 -8.90 -20.20
C LEU A 110 4.34 -7.57 -19.43
N THR A 111 3.23 -6.88 -19.54
CA THR A 111 2.97 -5.66 -18.79
C THR A 111 2.30 -5.98 -17.47
N MET A 112 2.78 -5.38 -16.39
CA MET A 112 2.18 -5.41 -15.06
C MET A 112 1.72 -4.01 -14.70
N ALA A 113 0.50 -3.91 -14.20
CA ALA A 113 -0.06 -2.69 -13.64
C ALA A 113 -0.30 -2.85 -12.14
N CYS A 114 0.02 -1.81 -11.38
CA CYS A 114 -0.26 -1.71 -9.96
C CYS A 114 -0.84 -0.33 -9.65
N GLY A 115 -1.96 -0.30 -8.95
CA GLY A 115 -2.54 0.93 -8.43
C GLY A 115 -2.71 0.91 -6.94
N SER A 116 -2.74 2.08 -6.31
CA SER A 116 -3.15 2.20 -4.91
C SER A 116 -4.02 3.44 -4.70
N SER A 117 -4.99 3.34 -3.81
CA SER A 117 -5.85 4.45 -3.40
C SER A 117 -6.09 4.40 -1.89
N HIS A 118 -6.43 5.53 -1.28
CA HIS A 118 -6.48 5.65 0.17
C HIS A 118 -7.77 6.26 0.65
N GLU A 119 -8.12 5.95 1.91
CA GLU A 119 -9.16 6.61 2.69
C GLU A 119 -8.64 6.93 4.08
N LEU A 120 -9.14 8.00 4.66
CA LEU A 120 -8.77 8.45 6.00
C LEU A 120 -9.95 8.43 6.94
N TRP A 121 -9.67 8.09 8.18
CA TRP A 121 -10.65 7.95 9.24
C TRP A 121 -10.16 8.59 10.53
N CYS A 122 -11.07 9.16 11.30
CA CYS A 122 -10.85 9.66 12.65
C CYS A 122 -11.99 9.19 13.53
N ASP A 123 -11.70 8.38 14.55
CA ASP A 123 -12.70 7.74 15.42
C ASP A 123 -13.89 7.11 14.66
N GLY A 124 -13.57 6.39 13.56
CA GLY A 124 -14.55 5.71 12.73
C GLY A 124 -15.33 6.61 11.76
N GLN A 125 -15.06 7.91 11.75
CA GLN A 125 -15.64 8.83 10.78
C GLN A 125 -14.68 9.09 9.63
N LYS A 126 -15.18 9.02 8.40
CA LYS A 126 -14.39 9.30 7.19
C LYS A 126 -14.01 10.77 7.13
N VAL A 127 -12.72 11.03 6.87
CA VAL A 127 -12.17 12.38 6.71
C VAL A 127 -11.90 12.64 5.24
N THR A 128 -12.56 13.64 4.66
CA THR A 128 -12.47 13.96 3.22
C THR A 128 -11.79 15.29 2.93
N ASP A 129 -11.87 16.25 3.87
CA ASP A 129 -11.26 17.58 3.71
C ASP A 129 -9.82 17.56 4.24
N VAL A 130 -8.90 17.00 3.43
CA VAL A 130 -7.48 16.90 3.77
C VAL A 130 -6.62 17.28 2.58
N ASN A 131 -5.44 17.81 2.88
CA ASN A 131 -4.47 18.15 1.87
C ASN A 131 -3.48 16.99 1.66
N TRP A 132 -3.56 16.34 0.51
CA TRP A 132 -2.60 15.35 0.06
C TRP A 132 -1.44 16.02 -0.67
N MET A 133 -0.22 15.67 -0.28
CA MET A 133 0.99 15.97 -1.04
C MET A 133 1.41 14.69 -1.78
N ALA A 134 1.60 14.81 -3.08
CA ALA A 134 1.92 13.69 -3.94
C ALA A 134 3.10 14.00 -4.85
N GLU A 135 4.05 13.07 -4.94
CA GLU A 135 5.26 13.19 -5.75
C GLU A 135 5.47 11.89 -6.52
N ALA A 136 5.75 12.00 -7.83
CA ALA A 136 6.14 10.88 -8.68
C ALA A 136 7.62 11.00 -9.04
N GLY A 137 8.36 9.92 -8.83
CA GLY A 137 9.69 9.69 -9.37
C GLY A 137 9.64 8.89 -10.68
N GLU A 138 10.77 8.43 -11.16
CA GLU A 138 10.86 7.60 -12.36
C GLU A 138 10.20 6.22 -12.16
N MET A 139 10.36 5.63 -10.98
CA MET A 139 9.87 4.29 -10.64
C MET A 139 9.21 4.21 -9.26
N ASP A 140 8.88 5.33 -8.67
CA ASP A 140 8.25 5.37 -7.36
C ASP A 140 7.23 6.50 -7.26
N THR A 141 6.33 6.37 -6.32
CA THR A 141 5.40 7.43 -5.93
C THR A 141 5.37 7.56 -4.43
N VAL A 142 5.14 8.78 -3.96
CA VAL A 142 4.96 9.08 -2.54
C VAL A 142 3.71 9.92 -2.39
N SER A 143 2.76 9.47 -1.57
CA SER A 143 1.61 10.26 -1.12
C SER A 143 1.73 10.49 0.38
N ARG A 144 1.56 11.73 0.82
CA ARG A 144 1.63 12.14 2.23
C ARG A 144 0.36 12.85 2.63
N VAL A 145 -0.09 12.56 3.84
CA VAL A 145 -1.21 13.27 4.45
C VAL A 145 -1.02 13.34 5.95
N SER A 146 -1.40 14.46 6.54
CA SER A 146 -1.29 14.71 7.98
C SER A 146 -2.66 14.92 8.61
N LEU A 147 -2.89 14.31 9.76
CA LEU A 147 -4.07 14.49 10.59
C LEU A 147 -3.64 14.89 12.02
N SER A 148 -4.34 15.84 12.60
CA SER A 148 -4.22 16.12 14.04
C SER A 148 -4.99 15.05 14.81
N ALA A 149 -4.36 14.47 15.84
CA ALA A 149 -4.99 13.51 16.73
C ALA A 149 -4.91 14.02 18.18
N LYS A 150 -6.01 13.98 18.90
CA LYS A 150 -6.07 14.22 20.33
C LYS A 150 -5.61 12.99 21.10
N GLU A 151 -5.34 13.16 22.38
CA GLU A 151 -5.08 12.02 23.27
C GLU A 151 -6.26 11.03 23.24
N GLY A 152 -5.95 9.75 22.99
CA GLY A 152 -6.93 8.67 22.90
C GLY A 152 -7.68 8.57 21.56
N GLU A 153 -7.61 9.58 20.70
CA GLU A 153 -8.29 9.60 19.39
C GLU A 153 -7.57 8.67 18.38
N CYS A 154 -8.33 7.86 17.66
CA CYS A 154 -7.79 6.92 16.68
C CYS A 154 -7.86 7.49 15.28
N VAL A 155 -6.72 7.73 14.66
CA VAL A 155 -6.64 8.08 13.22
C VAL A 155 -6.21 6.86 12.41
N ALA A 156 -6.80 6.67 11.23
CA ALA A 156 -6.51 5.52 10.40
C ALA A 156 -6.39 5.88 8.92
N LEU A 157 -5.53 5.12 8.25
CA LEU A 157 -5.40 5.09 6.79
C LEU A 157 -5.79 3.71 6.30
N ASP A 158 -6.79 3.64 5.43
CA ASP A 158 -7.05 2.47 4.59
C ASP A 158 -6.35 2.64 3.26
N LYS A 159 -5.56 1.66 2.88
CA LYS A 159 -4.87 1.58 1.59
C LYS A 159 -5.39 0.39 0.82
N PHE A 160 -6.01 0.64 -0.32
CA PHE A 160 -6.41 -0.38 -1.29
C PHE A 160 -5.35 -0.46 -2.38
N ILE A 161 -5.01 -1.67 -2.80
CA ILE A 161 -3.96 -1.93 -3.79
C ILE A 161 -4.54 -2.91 -4.80
N CYS A 162 -4.40 -2.59 -6.09
CA CYS A 162 -4.82 -3.46 -7.19
C CYS A 162 -3.62 -3.86 -8.03
N TYR A 163 -3.55 -5.14 -8.40
CA TYR A 163 -2.58 -5.67 -9.37
C TYR A 163 -3.30 -6.30 -10.55
N SER A 164 -2.79 -6.06 -11.75
CA SER A 164 -3.25 -6.73 -12.98
C SER A 164 -2.10 -6.89 -13.97
N THR A 165 -2.27 -7.77 -14.95
CA THR A 165 -1.25 -8.04 -15.96
C THR A 165 -1.84 -8.21 -17.35
N SER A 166 -0.99 -8.05 -18.36
CA SER A 166 -1.36 -8.31 -19.76
C SER A 166 -1.60 -9.79 -20.09
N LEU A 167 -1.50 -10.68 -19.11
CA LEU A 167 -1.95 -12.08 -19.25
C LEU A 167 -3.48 -12.19 -19.11
N ASP A 168 -4.09 -11.28 -18.35
CA ASP A 168 -5.52 -11.32 -18.07
C ASP A 168 -6.33 -10.45 -19.04
N MET A 169 -5.71 -9.42 -19.64
CA MET A 169 -6.39 -8.47 -20.54
C MET A 169 -5.40 -7.71 -21.43
N GLU A 170 -5.91 -7.00 -22.42
CA GLU A 170 -5.12 -6.11 -23.29
C GLU A 170 -4.46 -4.98 -22.47
N LYS A 171 -3.21 -4.64 -22.82
CA LYS A 171 -2.40 -3.61 -22.13
C LYS A 171 -3.16 -2.28 -21.96
N GLU A 172 -3.82 -1.86 -23.02
CA GLU A 172 -4.56 -0.59 -23.11
C GLU A 172 -5.73 -0.50 -22.12
N LYS A 173 -6.20 -1.64 -21.60
CA LYS A 173 -7.30 -1.73 -20.63
C LYS A 173 -6.82 -1.78 -19.18
N LEU A 174 -5.53 -2.03 -18.91
CA LEU A 174 -4.99 -2.25 -17.58
C LEU A 174 -5.25 -1.07 -16.64
N GLU A 175 -4.99 0.16 -17.08
CA GLU A 175 -5.17 1.34 -16.24
C GLU A 175 -6.63 1.54 -15.83
N ALA A 176 -7.55 1.49 -16.80
CA ALA A 176 -8.98 1.63 -16.52
C ALA A 176 -9.47 0.53 -15.56
N PHE A 177 -9.07 -0.71 -15.80
CA PHE A 177 -9.40 -1.83 -14.92
C PHE A 177 -8.89 -1.61 -13.49
N VAL A 178 -7.63 -1.20 -13.32
CA VAL A 178 -7.05 -0.94 -11.99
C VAL A 178 -7.80 0.19 -11.27
N GLN A 179 -8.16 1.25 -11.99
CA GLN A 179 -8.92 2.38 -11.42
C GLN A 179 -10.34 1.96 -11.00
N ASP A 180 -11.03 1.19 -11.84
CA ASP A 180 -12.38 0.68 -11.56
C ASP A 180 -12.38 -0.27 -10.34
N GLU A 181 -11.42 -1.18 -10.27
CA GLU A 181 -11.28 -2.10 -9.13
C GLU A 181 -10.95 -1.37 -7.83
N LEU A 182 -10.09 -0.35 -7.87
CA LEU A 182 -9.80 0.49 -6.69
C LEU A 182 -11.03 1.28 -6.24
N ALA A 183 -11.79 1.86 -7.19
CA ALA A 183 -13.02 2.58 -6.88
C ALA A 183 -14.07 1.66 -6.24
N ALA A 184 -14.23 0.46 -6.78
CA ALA A 184 -15.14 -0.55 -6.23
C ALA A 184 -14.70 -1.00 -4.82
N ALA A 185 -13.40 -1.28 -4.62
CA ALA A 185 -12.87 -1.66 -3.31
C ALA A 185 -13.06 -0.55 -2.26
N LYS A 186 -12.85 0.72 -2.63
CA LYS A 186 -13.17 1.87 -1.74
C LYS A 186 -14.65 1.96 -1.40
N SER A 187 -15.53 1.70 -2.37
CA SER A 187 -16.99 1.73 -2.14
C SER A 187 -17.45 0.61 -1.21
N GLU A 188 -16.82 -0.56 -1.25
CA GLU A 188 -17.10 -1.68 -0.34
C GLU A 188 -16.52 -1.45 1.05
N GLY A 189 -15.42 -0.68 1.15
CA GLY A 189 -14.70 -0.42 2.38
C GLY A 189 -13.74 -1.56 2.76
N TYR A 190 -13.09 -1.36 3.92
CA TYR A 190 -12.13 -2.34 4.44
C TYR A 190 -12.80 -3.50 5.18
N GLU A 191 -14.03 -3.33 5.72
CA GLU A 191 -14.74 -4.27 6.60
C GLU A 191 -15.54 -5.33 5.85
#